data_fbcfc26710ff10bf8960db3a1f61f0af
#
_entry.id   fbcfc26710ff10bf8960db3a1f61f0af
#
_cell.length_a   1.000
_cell.length_b   1.000
_cell.length_c   1.000
_cell.angle_alpha   90.00
_cell.angle_beta   90.00
_cell.angle_gamma   90.00
#
_symmetry.space_group_name_H-M   'P 1'
#
loop_
_entity.id
_entity.type
_entity.pdbx_description
1 polymer ?
#
loop_
_entity_poly.entity_id
_entity_poly.type
_entity_poly.pdbx_seq_one_letter_code
_entity_poly.pdbx_strand_id
1 'polypeptide(L)'
;MPGNGNLQSWHPVPNIVPQSAEAIAILGDHRLAAEAEYRKAEGQNDSVGTTVWGRVNEQARILALLHAISENHADPLIGSDAAVWATEFVMHQTRRMLFMAGSHVAENPYHADCLRLIRKLQTAPDRTLPHSVLLKRMKMNAKAFYEIITTLEQQGDIVSVPGATQGRVGRGYRLIKDYSEA
;
A
#
# COMPACT_ATOMS: atom_id res chain seq x y z
N MET A 1 -3.49 -46.41 -6.84
CA MET A 1 -2.57 -45.57 -7.64
C MET A 1 -3.10 -44.18 -7.58
N PRO A 2 -2.35 -43.18 -7.07
CA PRO A 2 -2.77 -41.81 -7.23
C PRO A 2 -2.78 -41.49 -8.73
N GLY A 3 -3.92 -41.06 -9.25
CA GLY A 3 -4.04 -40.71 -10.65
C GLY A 3 -2.99 -39.66 -10.98
N ASN A 4 -2.20 -39.88 -12.04
CA ASN A 4 -1.42 -38.84 -12.65
C ASN A 4 -2.38 -37.67 -12.90
N GLY A 5 -2.13 -36.53 -12.30
CA GLY A 5 -3.01 -35.38 -12.43
C GLY A 5 -3.37 -35.10 -13.89
N ASN A 6 -4.47 -34.46 -14.13
CA ASN A 6 -5.13 -34.27 -15.42
C ASN A 6 -4.28 -33.57 -16.53
N LEU A 7 -2.96 -33.41 -16.34
CA LEU A 7 -2.02 -32.87 -17.31
C LEU A 7 -1.84 -33.71 -18.57
N GLN A 8 -2.32 -34.97 -18.58
CA GLN A 8 -2.30 -35.83 -19.76
C GLN A 8 -3.50 -35.62 -20.67
N SER A 9 -4.50 -34.88 -20.24
CA SER A 9 -5.69 -34.57 -21.03
C SER A 9 -5.52 -33.25 -21.75
N TRP A 10 -5.85 -33.16 -23.05
CA TRP A 10 -5.88 -31.90 -23.81
C TRP A 10 -6.86 -30.87 -23.20
N HIS A 11 -7.91 -31.34 -22.52
CA HIS A 11 -8.86 -30.55 -21.76
C HIS A 11 -8.95 -31.09 -20.33
N PRO A 12 -8.06 -30.64 -19.42
CA PRO A 12 -8.08 -31.09 -18.04
C PRO A 12 -9.39 -30.70 -17.35
N VAL A 13 -10.04 -31.66 -16.73
CA VAL A 13 -11.21 -31.41 -15.88
C VAL A 13 -10.71 -30.95 -14.52
N PRO A 14 -11.05 -29.73 -14.08
CA PRO A 14 -10.59 -29.24 -12.79
C PRO A 14 -11.18 -30.07 -11.62
N ASN A 15 -10.33 -30.40 -10.65
CA ASN A 15 -10.78 -30.98 -9.40
C ASN A 15 -11.33 -29.86 -8.51
N ILE A 16 -12.58 -30.02 -8.05
CA ILE A 16 -13.21 -29.08 -7.15
C ILE A 16 -12.91 -29.52 -5.72
N VAL A 17 -12.18 -28.69 -4.97
CA VAL A 17 -11.90 -28.93 -3.55
C VAL A 17 -13.07 -28.40 -2.71
N PRO A 18 -13.71 -29.26 -1.88
CA PRO A 18 -14.81 -28.82 -1.03
C PRO A 18 -14.34 -27.90 0.09
N GLN A 19 -15.28 -27.12 0.63
CA GLN A 19 -15.06 -26.23 1.78
C GLN A 19 -15.98 -26.64 2.91
N SER A 20 -15.49 -26.59 4.16
CA SER A 20 -16.36 -26.80 5.34
C SER A 20 -17.32 -25.59 5.51
N ALA A 21 -18.41 -25.80 6.24
CA ALA A 21 -19.37 -24.74 6.52
C ALA A 21 -18.72 -23.56 7.26
N GLU A 22 -17.81 -23.84 8.18
CA GLU A 22 -17.04 -22.86 8.93
C GLU A 22 -16.09 -22.07 8.00
N ALA A 23 -15.38 -22.76 7.09
CA ALA A 23 -14.51 -22.12 6.12
C ALA A 23 -15.27 -21.18 5.19
N ILE A 24 -16.48 -21.58 4.75
CA ILE A 24 -17.36 -20.74 3.94
C ILE A 24 -17.74 -19.46 4.69
N ALA A 25 -18.09 -19.56 5.97
CA ALA A 25 -18.43 -18.40 6.80
C ALA A 25 -17.22 -17.46 6.96
N ILE A 26 -16.05 -17.97 7.34
CA ILE A 26 -14.81 -17.20 7.53
C ILE A 26 -14.41 -16.47 6.24
N LEU A 27 -14.38 -17.17 5.10
CA LEU A 27 -14.06 -16.58 3.80
C LEU A 27 -15.13 -15.58 3.33
N GLY A 28 -16.39 -15.77 3.75
CA GLY A 28 -17.50 -14.85 3.53
C GLY A 28 -17.30 -13.53 4.29
N ASP A 29 -17.00 -13.61 5.58
CA ASP A 29 -16.73 -12.43 6.42
C ASP A 29 -15.49 -11.68 5.94
N HIS A 30 -14.44 -12.39 5.56
CA HIS A 30 -13.25 -11.81 4.96
C HIS A 30 -13.56 -11.03 3.67
N ARG A 31 -14.41 -11.58 2.80
CA ARG A 31 -14.84 -10.89 1.57
C ARG A 31 -15.55 -9.59 1.89
N LEU A 32 -16.46 -9.59 2.88
CA LEU A 32 -17.17 -8.37 3.29
C LEU A 32 -16.21 -7.32 3.87
N ALA A 33 -15.24 -7.72 4.67
CA ALA A 33 -14.22 -6.84 5.21
C ALA A 33 -13.34 -6.23 4.10
N ALA A 34 -12.88 -7.05 3.14
CA ALA A 34 -12.08 -6.58 2.01
C ALA A 34 -12.87 -5.61 1.11
N GLU A 35 -14.16 -5.88 0.89
CA GLU A 35 -15.06 -5.01 0.12
C GLU A 35 -15.30 -3.66 0.81
N ALA A 36 -15.41 -3.64 2.13
CA ALA A 36 -15.53 -2.40 2.90
C ALA A 36 -14.28 -1.51 2.74
N GLU A 37 -13.08 -2.08 2.83
CA GLU A 37 -11.83 -1.35 2.60
C GLU A 37 -11.69 -0.89 1.14
N TYR A 38 -12.11 -1.71 0.17
CA TYR A 38 -12.15 -1.31 -1.24
C TYR A 38 -13.03 -0.07 -1.45
N ARG A 39 -14.25 -0.06 -0.93
CA ARG A 39 -15.18 1.09 -1.04
C ARG A 39 -14.62 2.33 -0.36
N LYS A 40 -13.91 2.17 0.75
CA LYS A 40 -13.23 3.28 1.43
C LYS A 40 -12.14 3.88 0.54
N ALA A 41 -11.29 3.06 -0.06
CA ALA A 41 -10.26 3.49 -1.00
C ALA A 41 -10.87 4.17 -2.24
N GLU A 42 -11.96 3.61 -2.79
CA GLU A 42 -12.70 4.19 -3.90
C GLU A 42 -13.25 5.58 -3.57
N GLY A 43 -13.86 5.75 -2.40
CA GLY A 43 -14.37 7.05 -1.92
C GLY A 43 -13.27 8.10 -1.68
N GLN A 44 -12.04 7.66 -1.48
CA GLN A 44 -10.86 8.51 -1.32
C GLN A 44 -10.10 8.74 -2.63
N ASN A 45 -10.56 8.18 -3.76
CA ASN A 45 -9.85 8.14 -5.05
C ASN A 45 -8.43 7.54 -4.93
N ASP A 46 -8.23 6.59 -4.01
CA ASP A 46 -6.97 5.87 -3.84
C ASP A 46 -6.89 4.73 -4.86
N SER A 47 -6.21 4.99 -5.98
CA SER A 47 -6.03 4.02 -7.07
C SER A 47 -5.18 2.81 -6.66
N VAL A 48 -4.23 3.00 -5.76
CA VAL A 48 -3.38 1.92 -5.23
C VAL A 48 -4.22 1.04 -4.30
N GLY A 49 -4.95 1.65 -3.37
CA GLY A 49 -5.83 0.94 -2.45
C GLY A 49 -6.90 0.12 -3.18
N THR A 50 -7.60 0.70 -4.16
CA THR A 50 -8.61 -0.03 -4.95
C THR A 50 -8.01 -1.22 -5.70
N THR A 51 -6.84 -1.05 -6.30
CA THR A 51 -6.16 -2.14 -7.03
C THR A 51 -5.78 -3.28 -6.09
N VAL A 52 -5.26 -2.96 -4.93
CA VAL A 52 -4.79 -3.94 -3.95
C VAL A 52 -5.96 -4.66 -3.28
N TRP A 53 -6.93 -3.92 -2.74
CA TRP A 53 -8.10 -4.49 -2.06
C TRP A 53 -8.98 -5.33 -2.98
N GLY A 54 -9.03 -5.00 -4.29
CA GLY A 54 -9.76 -5.78 -5.28
C GLY A 54 -9.28 -7.23 -5.45
N ARG A 55 -8.03 -7.54 -5.04
CA ARG A 55 -7.42 -8.85 -5.15
C ARG A 55 -7.42 -9.67 -3.86
N VAL A 56 -7.70 -9.05 -2.74
CA VAL A 56 -7.54 -9.64 -1.39
C VAL A 56 -8.36 -10.91 -1.21
N ASN A 57 -9.63 -10.91 -1.63
CA ASN A 57 -10.50 -12.07 -1.50
C ASN A 57 -10.04 -13.27 -2.36
N GLU A 58 -9.57 -13.01 -3.59
CA GLU A 58 -9.02 -14.03 -4.47
C GLU A 58 -7.77 -14.66 -3.85
N GLN A 59 -6.85 -13.84 -3.36
CA GLN A 59 -5.60 -14.29 -2.73
C GLN A 59 -5.85 -15.15 -1.49
N ALA A 60 -6.80 -14.78 -0.63
CA ALA A 60 -7.15 -15.56 0.54
C ALA A 60 -7.70 -16.97 0.16
N ARG A 61 -8.54 -17.05 -0.87
CA ARG A 61 -9.07 -18.30 -1.36
C ARG A 61 -7.99 -19.20 -1.96
N ILE A 62 -7.06 -18.63 -2.74
CA ILE A 62 -5.92 -19.37 -3.30
C ILE A 62 -5.03 -19.91 -2.19
N LEU A 63 -4.72 -19.10 -1.16
CA LEU A 63 -3.88 -19.56 -0.05
C LEU A 63 -4.58 -20.63 0.80
N ALA A 64 -5.88 -20.50 1.08
CA ALA A 64 -6.64 -21.52 1.79
C ALA A 64 -6.65 -22.85 1.02
N LEU A 65 -6.80 -22.81 -0.30
CA LEU A 65 -6.70 -23.97 -1.17
C LEU A 65 -5.32 -24.61 -1.12
N LEU A 66 -4.25 -23.81 -1.24
CA LEU A 66 -2.88 -24.32 -1.19
C LEU A 66 -2.55 -24.95 0.16
N HIS A 67 -3.05 -24.37 1.25
CA HIS A 67 -2.90 -24.91 2.59
C HIS A 67 -3.61 -26.30 2.70
N ALA A 68 -4.86 -26.38 2.27
CA ALA A 68 -5.62 -27.64 2.29
C ALA A 68 -4.96 -28.75 1.46
N ILE A 69 -4.43 -28.42 0.28
CA ILE A 69 -3.70 -29.38 -0.56
C ILE A 69 -2.38 -29.81 0.10
N SER A 70 -1.70 -28.89 0.79
CA SER A 70 -0.44 -29.21 1.49
C SER A 70 -0.65 -30.16 2.68
N GLU A 71 -1.80 -30.10 3.33
CA GLU A 71 -2.16 -31.00 4.43
C GLU A 71 -2.58 -32.39 3.92
N ASN A 72 -3.43 -32.42 2.92
CA ASN A 72 -3.88 -33.69 2.34
C ASN A 72 -4.08 -33.52 0.82
N HIS A 73 -3.09 -33.91 0.05
CA HIS A 73 -3.14 -33.80 -1.42
C HIS A 73 -4.07 -34.86 -2.08
N ALA A 74 -4.36 -35.94 -1.39
CA ALA A 74 -5.18 -37.03 -1.95
C ALA A 74 -6.69 -36.74 -1.84
N ASP A 75 -7.08 -36.09 -0.73
CA ASP A 75 -8.48 -35.71 -0.46
C ASP A 75 -8.50 -34.36 0.27
N PRO A 76 -8.23 -33.28 -0.44
CA PRO A 76 -8.12 -31.96 0.18
C PRO A 76 -9.48 -31.40 0.56
N LEU A 77 -9.57 -30.82 1.76
CA LEU A 77 -10.73 -30.09 2.28
C LEU A 77 -10.27 -28.74 2.83
N ILE A 78 -10.85 -27.64 2.35
CA ILE A 78 -10.62 -26.33 2.95
C ILE A 78 -11.39 -26.26 4.26
N GLY A 79 -10.69 -26.48 5.37
CA GLY A 79 -11.22 -26.39 6.73
C GLY A 79 -11.12 -24.98 7.32
N SER A 80 -11.63 -24.82 8.56
CA SER A 80 -11.57 -23.58 9.32
C SER A 80 -10.15 -23.06 9.48
N ASP A 81 -9.19 -23.93 9.80
CA ASP A 81 -7.80 -23.54 10.09
C ASP A 81 -7.12 -22.97 8.85
N ALA A 82 -7.30 -23.59 7.68
CA ALA A 82 -6.83 -23.09 6.41
C ALA A 82 -7.45 -21.74 6.07
N ALA A 83 -8.75 -21.56 6.31
CA ALA A 83 -9.46 -20.31 6.06
C ALA A 83 -9.00 -19.20 7.00
N VAL A 84 -8.88 -19.43 8.30
CA VAL A 84 -8.39 -18.45 9.30
C VAL A 84 -6.97 -18.02 8.94
N TRP A 85 -6.06 -18.98 8.79
CA TRP A 85 -4.67 -18.68 8.45
C TRP A 85 -4.55 -17.84 7.17
N ALA A 86 -5.24 -18.22 6.11
CA ALA A 86 -5.16 -17.53 4.82
C ALA A 86 -5.70 -16.10 4.90
N THR A 87 -6.85 -15.90 5.56
CA THR A 87 -7.48 -14.59 5.69
C THR A 87 -6.65 -13.64 6.56
N GLU A 88 -6.15 -14.09 7.70
CA GLU A 88 -5.28 -13.31 8.58
C GLU A 88 -3.96 -12.93 7.89
N PHE A 89 -3.32 -13.90 7.23
CA PHE A 89 -2.08 -13.68 6.50
C PHE A 89 -2.27 -12.64 5.38
N VAL A 90 -3.29 -12.79 4.54
CA VAL A 90 -3.54 -11.85 3.43
C VAL A 90 -3.87 -10.46 3.94
N MET A 91 -4.73 -10.32 4.95
CA MET A 91 -5.06 -9.03 5.54
C MET A 91 -3.84 -8.34 6.14
N HIS A 92 -2.99 -9.09 6.86
CA HIS A 92 -1.74 -8.54 7.41
C HIS A 92 -0.80 -8.06 6.31
N GLN A 93 -0.54 -8.89 5.30
CA GLN A 93 0.37 -8.54 4.20
C GLN A 93 -0.17 -7.36 3.36
N THR A 94 -1.47 -7.33 3.13
CA THR A 94 -2.13 -6.24 2.40
C THR A 94 -1.95 -4.90 3.11
N ARG A 95 -2.25 -4.84 4.41
CA ARG A 95 -2.06 -3.62 5.21
C ARG A 95 -0.61 -3.18 5.24
N ARG A 96 0.32 -4.14 5.42
CA ARG A 96 1.76 -3.86 5.38
C ARG A 96 2.20 -3.32 4.02
N MET A 97 1.73 -3.92 2.92
CA MET A 97 2.05 -3.48 1.56
C MET A 97 1.52 -2.07 1.29
N LEU A 98 0.27 -1.77 1.67
CA LEU A 98 -0.31 -0.44 1.51
C LEU A 98 0.41 0.61 2.36
N PHE A 99 0.79 0.28 3.59
CA PHE A 99 1.61 1.14 4.43
C PHE A 99 2.96 1.44 3.78
N MET A 100 3.63 0.43 3.22
CA MET A 100 4.89 0.61 2.49
C MET A 100 4.69 1.39 1.19
N ALA A 101 3.61 1.12 0.45
CA ALA A 101 3.27 1.82 -0.78
C ALA A 101 2.96 3.30 -0.51
N GLY A 102 2.12 3.62 0.46
CA GLY A 102 1.80 5.00 0.85
C GLY A 102 3.04 5.82 1.22
N SER A 103 4.08 5.16 1.75
CA SER A 103 5.35 5.81 2.07
C SER A 103 6.36 5.84 0.92
N HIS A 104 6.21 5.04 -0.16
CA HIS A 104 7.29 4.82 -1.14
C HIS A 104 6.84 4.87 -2.61
N VAL A 105 5.55 4.67 -2.93
CA VAL A 105 5.08 4.67 -4.31
C VAL A 105 4.62 6.06 -4.70
N ALA A 106 5.42 6.71 -5.53
CA ALA A 106 5.03 7.93 -6.21
C ALA A 106 4.38 7.57 -7.56
N GLU A 107 3.27 8.20 -7.89
CA GLU A 107 2.56 7.98 -9.16
C GLU A 107 3.41 8.34 -10.39
N ASN A 108 4.40 9.22 -10.21
CA ASN A 108 5.38 9.62 -11.23
C ASN A 108 6.64 10.20 -10.57
N PRO A 109 7.75 10.43 -11.32
CA PRO A 109 8.99 11.01 -10.81
C PRO A 109 8.80 12.36 -10.10
N TYR A 110 7.87 13.19 -10.57
CA TYR A 110 7.56 14.49 -9.96
C TYR A 110 6.92 14.32 -8.57
N HIS A 111 5.95 13.41 -8.44
CA HIS A 111 5.33 13.07 -7.16
C HIS A 111 6.36 12.44 -6.19
N ALA A 112 7.29 11.60 -6.72
CA ALA A 112 8.40 11.08 -5.93
C ALA A 112 9.25 12.20 -5.30
N ASP A 113 9.52 13.25 -6.08
CA ASP A 113 10.29 14.40 -5.61
C ASP A 113 9.51 15.25 -4.59
N CYS A 114 8.18 15.40 -4.75
CA CYS A 114 7.31 16.03 -3.76
C CYS A 114 7.36 15.28 -2.42
N LEU A 115 7.16 13.96 -2.43
CA LEU A 115 7.22 13.13 -1.23
C LEU A 115 8.62 13.14 -0.58
N ARG A 116 9.69 13.17 -1.40
CA ARG A 116 11.06 13.28 -0.91
C ARG A 116 11.30 14.61 -0.18
N LEU A 117 10.73 15.71 -0.68
CA LEU A 117 10.81 17.03 -0.04
C LEU A 117 10.05 17.03 1.30
N ILE A 118 8.82 16.52 1.32
CA ILE A 118 8.00 16.39 2.54
C ILE A 118 8.76 15.61 3.63
N ARG A 119 9.33 14.44 3.30
CA ARG A 119 10.10 13.63 4.26
C ARG A 119 11.30 14.38 4.84
N LYS A 120 11.98 15.23 4.03
CA LYS A 120 13.09 16.05 4.53
C LYS A 120 12.63 17.13 5.50
N LEU A 121 11.44 17.66 5.33
CA LEU A 121 10.83 18.58 6.28
C LEU A 121 10.33 17.87 7.53
N GLN A 122 9.71 16.69 7.40
CA GLN A 122 9.27 15.88 8.55
C GLN A 122 10.41 15.56 9.52
N THR A 123 11.60 15.25 9.00
CA THR A 123 12.77 14.89 9.81
C THR A 123 13.58 16.11 10.28
N ALA A 124 13.17 17.32 9.92
CA ALA A 124 13.86 18.55 10.33
C ALA A 124 13.34 19.07 11.68
N PRO A 125 14.17 19.79 12.46
CA PRO A 125 13.72 20.49 13.65
C PRO A 125 12.56 21.44 13.31
N ASP A 126 11.51 21.41 14.13
CA ASP A 126 10.28 22.19 13.92
C ASP A 126 9.66 22.02 12.52
N ARG A 127 9.93 20.89 11.87
CA ARG A 127 9.51 20.58 10.49
C ARG A 127 9.86 21.68 9.50
N THR A 128 10.98 22.42 9.74
CA THR A 128 11.36 23.62 9.01
C THR A 128 12.79 23.53 8.50
N LEU A 129 13.02 23.92 7.23
CA LEU A 129 14.35 24.02 6.64
C LEU A 129 14.52 25.34 5.85
N PRO A 130 15.70 25.97 5.91
CA PRO A 130 16.05 27.07 5.03
C PRO A 130 16.09 26.64 3.55
N HIS A 131 15.71 27.53 2.64
CA HIS A 131 15.68 27.29 1.19
C HIS A 131 16.99 26.68 0.66
N SER A 132 18.13 27.28 1.00
CA SER A 132 19.45 26.84 0.52
C SER A 132 19.80 25.43 1.00
N VAL A 133 19.43 25.09 2.24
CA VAL A 133 19.65 23.75 2.81
C VAL A 133 18.76 22.73 2.12
N LEU A 134 17.48 23.05 1.93
CA LEU A 134 16.52 22.16 1.31
C LEU A 134 16.87 21.91 -0.16
N LEU A 135 17.19 22.94 -0.94
CA LEU A 135 17.63 22.81 -2.33
C LEU A 135 18.88 21.92 -2.44
N LYS A 136 19.89 22.12 -1.57
CA LYS A 136 21.10 21.30 -1.55
C LYS A 136 20.78 19.83 -1.21
N ARG A 137 19.88 19.58 -0.26
CA ARG A 137 19.47 18.21 0.14
C ARG A 137 18.64 17.51 -0.94
N MET A 138 17.92 18.25 -1.77
CA MET A 138 17.12 17.69 -2.87
C MET A 138 17.98 17.26 -4.06
N LYS A 139 19.16 17.83 -4.23
CA LYS A 139 20.10 17.52 -5.34
C LYS A 139 19.45 17.65 -6.72
N MET A 140 18.65 18.70 -6.93
CA MET A 140 17.97 18.99 -8.19
C MET A 140 18.26 20.40 -8.66
N ASN A 141 17.91 20.71 -9.92
CA ASN A 141 18.05 22.07 -10.45
C ASN A 141 17.03 23.04 -9.82
N ALA A 142 17.32 24.32 -9.81
CA ALA A 142 16.48 25.33 -9.18
C ALA A 142 15.07 25.40 -9.79
N LYS A 143 14.91 25.20 -11.11
CA LYS A 143 13.62 25.25 -11.78
C LYS A 143 12.69 24.15 -11.27
N ALA A 144 13.14 22.91 -11.30
CA ALA A 144 12.36 21.75 -10.79
C ALA A 144 12.05 21.90 -9.30
N PHE A 145 13.00 22.43 -8.52
CA PHE A 145 12.76 22.70 -7.10
C PHE A 145 11.66 23.75 -6.88
N TYR A 146 11.64 24.85 -7.64
CA TYR A 146 10.58 25.85 -7.55
C TYR A 146 9.21 25.31 -7.96
N GLU A 147 9.14 24.47 -8.99
CA GLU A 147 7.90 23.82 -9.41
C GLU A 147 7.30 22.97 -8.28
N ILE A 148 8.13 22.17 -7.61
CA ILE A 148 7.71 21.35 -6.46
C ILE A 148 7.25 22.23 -5.30
N ILE A 149 8.00 23.25 -4.93
CA ILE A 149 7.63 24.19 -3.86
C ILE A 149 6.28 24.83 -4.15
N THR A 150 6.09 25.35 -5.37
CA THR A 150 4.84 26.00 -5.78
C THR A 150 3.65 25.04 -5.67
N THR A 151 3.83 23.81 -6.12
CA THR A 151 2.77 22.79 -6.03
C THR A 151 2.42 22.49 -4.58
N LEU A 152 3.40 22.24 -3.72
CA LEU A 152 3.16 21.92 -2.30
C LEU A 152 2.60 23.12 -1.50
N GLU A 153 2.96 24.36 -1.86
CA GLU A 153 2.35 25.56 -1.28
C GLU A 153 0.87 25.69 -1.72
N GLN A 154 0.55 25.43 -2.99
CA GLN A 154 -0.83 25.45 -3.51
C GLN A 154 -1.69 24.35 -2.91
N GLN A 155 -1.13 23.18 -2.63
CA GLN A 155 -1.81 22.08 -1.95
C GLN A 155 -1.99 22.32 -0.44
N GLY A 156 -1.35 23.35 0.11
CA GLY A 156 -1.39 23.65 1.54
C GLY A 156 -0.56 22.70 2.40
N ASP A 157 0.34 21.94 1.79
CA ASP A 157 1.20 21.00 2.51
C ASP A 157 2.36 21.70 3.22
N ILE A 158 2.89 22.76 2.61
CA ILE A 158 3.99 23.57 3.16
C ILE A 158 3.66 25.07 3.14
N VAL A 159 4.37 25.84 3.94
CA VAL A 159 4.31 27.31 3.94
C VAL A 159 5.71 27.91 3.91
N SER A 160 5.85 29.01 3.19
CA SER A 160 7.05 29.86 3.27
C SER A 160 7.12 30.56 4.62
N VAL A 161 8.28 30.48 5.24
CA VAL A 161 8.58 31.17 6.52
C VAL A 161 9.88 31.98 6.39
N PRO A 162 10.06 33.06 7.16
CA PRO A 162 11.36 33.75 7.23
C PRO A 162 12.42 32.75 7.72
N GLY A 163 13.49 32.56 6.94
CA GLY A 163 14.62 31.72 7.32
C GLY A 163 15.62 32.49 8.16
N ALA A 164 15.99 31.99 9.32
CA ALA A 164 17.10 32.52 10.10
C ALA A 164 18.42 32.10 9.44
N THR A 165 19.04 33.01 8.70
CA THR A 165 20.43 32.91 8.25
C THR A 165 21.23 34.04 8.86
N GLN A 166 22.43 33.75 9.35
CA GLN A 166 23.32 34.81 9.90
C GLN A 166 23.47 35.95 8.89
N GLY A 167 22.85 37.09 9.23
CA GLY A 167 23.06 38.36 8.51
C GLY A 167 22.19 38.69 7.30
N ARG A 168 21.26 37.81 6.87
CA ARG A 168 20.32 38.07 5.77
C ARG A 168 18.98 37.36 6.01
N VAL A 169 17.86 38.08 5.81
CA VAL A 169 16.54 37.45 5.85
C VAL A 169 16.45 36.44 4.70
N GLY A 170 16.62 35.18 5.03
CA GLY A 170 16.48 34.08 4.09
C GLY A 170 15.03 33.59 4.05
N ARG A 171 14.68 32.85 3.01
CA ARG A 171 13.40 32.10 2.89
C ARG A 171 13.60 30.68 3.40
N GLY A 172 12.67 30.18 4.18
CA GLY A 172 12.57 28.79 4.60
C GLY A 172 11.20 28.21 4.28
N TYR A 173 11.04 26.91 4.48
CA TYR A 173 9.77 26.21 4.28
C TYR A 173 9.47 25.36 5.49
N ARG A 174 8.21 25.38 5.94
CA ARG A 174 7.70 24.59 7.04
C ARG A 174 6.56 23.68 6.57
N LEU A 175 6.60 22.43 6.96
CA LEU A 175 5.52 21.47 6.73
C LEU A 175 4.35 21.77 7.67
N ILE A 176 3.14 21.92 7.12
CA ILE A 176 1.90 22.21 7.88
C ILE A 176 1.13 20.92 8.10
N LYS A 177 0.94 20.13 7.04
CA LYS A 177 0.13 18.93 7.06
C LYS A 177 0.81 17.82 7.84
N ASP A 178 0.04 17.11 8.64
CA ASP A 178 0.54 15.95 9.37
C ASP A 178 0.44 14.70 8.50
N TYR A 179 1.59 14.11 8.18
CA TYR A 179 1.73 12.86 7.43
C TYR A 179 2.10 11.68 8.35
N SER A 180 1.92 11.84 9.67
CA SER A 180 2.28 10.79 10.65
C SER A 180 1.25 9.65 10.72
N GLU A 181 0.08 9.80 10.10
CA GLU A 181 -1.01 8.82 10.11
C GLU A 181 -1.32 8.21 8.73
N ALA A 182 -0.42 8.36 7.75
CA ALA A 182 -0.60 7.75 6.43
C ALA A 182 0.30 6.53 6.22
#